data_603a495c71256280058bbeea62814423
#
_entry.id   603a495c71256280058bbeea62814423
#
_cell.length_a   1.000
_cell.length_b   1.000
_cell.length_c   1.000
_cell.angle_alpha   90.00
_cell.angle_beta   90.00
_cell.angle_gamma   90.00
#
_symmetry.space_group_name_H-M   'P 1'
#
loop_
_entity.id
_entity.type
_entity.pdbx_description
1 polymer ?
#
loop_
_entity_poly.entity_id
_entity_poly.type
_entity_poly.pdbx_seq_one_letter_code
_entity_poly.pdbx_strand_id
1 'polypeptide(L)'
;VAAALVLSSGCASGSARPAGGPPQLELEADALRATTPARPVELVFAWNLEESDARFSGKGSTRLEPPGRARLDLFGPRGETYLSAVMIDMDLQMPPGVQDAPLPPAALLWAALGIFRPPVGAQLAATSRDGATMQLDYARDDERWTFRFEEGALRYAEWVGPRDGKRTVELDGRAEQGLPRTALYRDWPAFRSLKLTLEQVHETDGFPADIWAIGR
;
A
#
# COMPACT_ATOMS: atom_id res chain seq x y z
N VAL A 1 41.63 7.75 49.13
CA VAL A 1 41.18 6.72 48.17
C VAL A 1 39.72 7.05 47.83
N ALA A 2 39.47 7.64 46.64
CA ALA A 2 38.14 7.97 46.16
C ALA A 2 37.74 6.91 45.11
N ALA A 3 36.69 6.16 45.37
CA ALA A 3 36.13 5.18 44.43
C ALA A 3 35.11 5.87 43.51
N ALA A 4 35.36 5.89 42.20
CA ALA A 4 34.44 6.38 41.19
C ALA A 4 33.50 5.25 40.80
N LEU A 5 32.20 5.42 41.06
CA LEU A 5 31.11 4.56 40.51
C LEU A 5 30.85 4.96 39.08
N VAL A 6 31.13 4.05 38.14
CA VAL A 6 30.72 4.19 36.72
C VAL A 6 29.32 3.63 36.59
N LEU A 7 28.32 4.50 36.39
CA LEU A 7 26.96 4.13 36.01
C LEU A 7 26.91 3.86 34.49
N SER A 8 26.87 2.60 34.12
CA SER A 8 26.62 2.17 32.74
C SER A 8 25.12 2.34 32.42
N SER A 9 24.82 3.40 31.67
CA SER A 9 23.47 3.61 31.08
C SER A 9 23.26 2.60 29.95
N GLY A 10 22.59 1.50 30.25
CA GLY A 10 22.11 0.57 29.23
C GLY A 10 21.05 1.24 28.35
N CYS A 11 21.32 1.46 27.07
CA CYS A 11 20.32 1.80 26.08
C CYS A 11 19.41 0.57 25.90
N ALA A 12 18.29 0.57 26.58
CA ALA A 12 17.21 -0.35 26.27
C ALA A 12 16.65 0.05 24.91
N SER A 13 16.88 -0.75 23.88
CA SER A 13 16.21 -0.69 22.58
C SER A 13 14.72 -1.03 22.81
N GLY A 14 13.95 -0.04 23.25
CA GLY A 14 12.51 -0.17 23.41
C GLY A 14 11.89 -0.35 22.05
N SER A 15 11.41 -1.56 21.75
CA SER A 15 10.45 -1.77 20.65
C SER A 15 9.31 -0.79 20.87
N ALA A 16 9.15 0.17 19.95
CA ALA A 16 8.11 1.19 20.01
C ALA A 16 6.74 0.49 20.14
N ARG A 17 6.10 0.71 21.27
CA ARG A 17 4.76 0.19 21.53
C ARG A 17 3.80 0.85 20.56
N PRO A 18 2.81 0.11 19.98
CA PRO A 18 1.79 0.72 19.14
C PRO A 18 1.17 1.93 19.84
N ALA A 19 1.06 3.05 19.15
CA ALA A 19 0.55 4.31 19.72
C ALA A 19 -0.97 4.29 19.96
N GLY A 20 -1.65 3.15 19.67
CA GLY A 20 -3.10 3.00 19.72
C GLY A 20 -3.63 2.32 21.00
N GLY A 21 -4.93 2.41 21.19
CA GLY A 21 -5.69 1.66 22.17
C GLY A 21 -5.88 0.18 21.78
N PRO A 22 -6.69 -0.58 22.55
CA PRO A 22 -6.99 -1.97 22.23
C PRO A 22 -7.66 -2.09 20.85
N PRO A 23 -7.51 -3.27 20.19
CA PRO A 23 -8.10 -3.52 18.86
C PRO A 23 -9.63 -3.33 18.87
N GLN A 24 -10.13 -2.61 17.86
CA GLN A 24 -11.57 -2.40 17.63
C GLN A 24 -11.90 -2.84 16.20
N LEU A 25 -12.47 -4.03 16.03
CA LEU A 25 -12.81 -4.61 14.72
C LEU A 25 -13.82 -3.77 13.93
N GLU A 26 -14.63 -2.97 14.61
CA GLU A 26 -15.56 -2.05 13.96
C GLU A 26 -14.82 -0.99 13.14
N LEU A 27 -13.68 -0.48 13.62
CA LEU A 27 -12.86 0.48 12.90
C LEU A 27 -12.23 -0.12 11.66
N GLU A 28 -11.83 -1.39 11.72
CA GLU A 28 -11.36 -2.14 10.55
C GLU A 28 -12.45 -2.28 9.49
N ALA A 29 -13.66 -2.67 9.90
CA ALA A 29 -14.80 -2.79 8.99
C ALA A 29 -15.18 -1.43 8.37
N ASP A 30 -15.11 -0.35 9.14
CA ASP A 30 -15.33 1.02 8.65
C ASP A 30 -14.28 1.40 7.60
N ALA A 31 -13.00 1.12 7.84
CA ALA A 31 -11.92 1.39 6.91
C ALA A 31 -12.08 0.62 5.58
N LEU A 32 -12.43 -0.66 5.66
CA LEU A 32 -12.70 -1.49 4.48
C LEU A 32 -13.84 -0.90 3.63
N ARG A 33 -14.96 -0.55 4.27
CA ARG A 33 -16.11 0.03 3.56
C ARG A 33 -15.80 1.39 2.96
N ALA A 34 -15.12 2.26 3.71
CA ALA A 34 -14.82 3.62 3.29
C ALA A 34 -13.85 3.70 2.11
N THR A 35 -12.97 2.70 1.95
CA THR A 35 -11.93 2.70 0.90
C THR A 35 -12.22 1.74 -0.25
N THR A 36 -13.24 0.88 -0.16
CA THR A 36 -13.61 -0.02 -1.25
C THR A 36 -14.56 0.70 -2.21
N PRO A 37 -14.25 0.82 -3.51
CA PRO A 37 -15.16 1.38 -4.49
C PRO A 37 -16.51 0.63 -4.48
N ALA A 38 -17.60 1.36 -4.65
CA ALA A 38 -18.94 0.77 -4.68
C ALA A 38 -19.25 0.02 -6.00
N ARG A 39 -18.54 0.37 -7.06
CA ARG A 39 -18.71 -0.17 -8.43
C ARG A 39 -17.36 -0.47 -9.04
N PRO A 40 -17.29 -1.31 -10.08
CA PRO A 40 -16.10 -1.47 -10.88
C PRO A 40 -15.64 -0.14 -11.50
N VAL A 41 -14.34 0.13 -11.46
CA VAL A 41 -13.75 1.36 -12.01
C VAL A 41 -12.45 1.06 -12.75
N GLU A 42 -12.20 1.81 -13.81
CA GLU A 42 -10.90 1.89 -14.46
C GLU A 42 -10.23 3.22 -14.09
N LEU A 43 -9.00 3.12 -13.61
CA LEU A 43 -8.14 4.25 -13.28
C LEU A 43 -7.09 4.39 -14.37
N VAL A 44 -6.93 5.58 -14.92
CA VAL A 44 -5.82 5.91 -15.82
C VAL A 44 -4.88 6.87 -15.10
N PHE A 45 -3.59 6.58 -15.12
CA PHE A 45 -2.59 7.35 -14.39
C PHE A 45 -1.26 7.44 -15.14
N ALA A 46 -0.48 8.47 -14.81
CA ALA A 46 0.94 8.52 -15.12
C ALA A 46 1.72 7.85 -14.00
N TRP A 47 2.80 7.15 -14.33
CA TRP A 47 3.71 6.57 -13.34
C TRP A 47 5.15 7.00 -13.57
N ASN A 48 5.91 7.10 -12.47
CA ASN A 48 7.33 7.35 -12.44
C ASN A 48 7.97 6.40 -11.44
N LEU A 49 8.95 5.63 -11.90
CA LEU A 49 9.77 4.73 -11.09
C LEU A 49 11.19 5.29 -11.04
N GLU A 50 11.71 5.45 -9.84
CA GLU A 50 13.11 5.74 -9.60
C GLU A 50 13.73 4.57 -8.85
N GLU A 51 14.84 4.06 -9.33
CA GLU A 51 15.56 2.94 -8.75
C GLU A 51 17.06 3.19 -8.93
N SER A 52 17.78 3.40 -7.81
CA SER A 52 19.19 3.79 -7.83
C SER A 52 19.41 5.00 -8.77
N ASP A 53 20.12 4.79 -9.87
CA ASP A 53 20.41 5.84 -10.86
C ASP A 53 19.49 5.80 -12.10
N ALA A 54 18.54 4.86 -12.14
CA ALA A 54 17.63 4.69 -13.27
C ALA A 54 16.27 5.33 -13.00
N ARG A 55 15.69 5.92 -14.05
CA ARG A 55 14.35 6.52 -14.03
C ARG A 55 13.55 6.00 -15.20
N PHE A 56 12.35 5.52 -14.89
CA PHE A 56 11.39 5.03 -15.87
C PHE A 56 10.07 5.77 -15.66
N SER A 57 9.35 5.99 -16.74
CA SER A 57 8.04 6.63 -16.66
C SER A 57 7.14 6.20 -17.79
N GLY A 58 5.86 6.40 -17.63
CA GLY A 58 4.88 6.08 -18.66
C GLY A 58 3.45 6.32 -18.19
N LYS A 59 2.53 5.68 -18.89
CA LYS A 59 1.11 5.65 -18.56
C LYS A 59 0.74 4.27 -18.02
N GLY A 60 -0.31 4.20 -17.24
CA GLY A 60 -0.83 2.94 -16.75
C GLY A 60 -2.33 2.96 -16.60
N SER A 61 -2.90 1.79 -16.48
CA SER A 61 -4.29 1.63 -16.08
C SER A 61 -4.42 0.60 -14.97
N THR A 62 -5.41 0.80 -14.11
CA THR A 62 -5.82 -0.22 -13.14
C THR A 62 -7.31 -0.43 -13.27
N ARG A 63 -7.72 -1.67 -13.45
CA ARG A 63 -9.11 -2.09 -13.38
C ARG A 63 -9.38 -2.64 -12.00
N LEU A 64 -10.32 -2.03 -11.30
CA LEU A 64 -10.74 -2.41 -9.96
C LEU A 64 -12.15 -3.00 -10.01
N GLU A 65 -12.32 -4.21 -9.52
CA GLU A 65 -13.63 -4.86 -9.38
C GLU A 65 -13.82 -5.30 -7.93
N PRO A 66 -14.73 -4.62 -7.21
CA PRO A 66 -15.05 -5.01 -5.84
C PRO A 66 -15.58 -6.45 -5.75
N PRO A 67 -15.35 -7.17 -4.64
CA PRO A 67 -14.67 -6.65 -3.46
C PRO A 67 -13.15 -6.74 -3.51
N GLY A 68 -12.51 -7.56 -4.33
CA GLY A 68 -11.10 -7.90 -4.15
C GLY A 68 -10.32 -8.16 -5.43
N ARG A 69 -10.70 -7.61 -6.59
CA ARG A 69 -9.94 -7.81 -7.82
C ARG A 69 -9.34 -6.49 -8.32
N ALA A 70 -8.08 -6.53 -8.69
CA ALA A 70 -7.40 -5.44 -9.37
C ALA A 70 -6.47 -5.97 -10.45
N ARG A 71 -6.45 -5.32 -11.60
CA ARG A 71 -5.45 -5.53 -12.64
C ARG A 71 -4.71 -4.23 -12.88
N LEU A 72 -3.39 -4.27 -12.75
CA LEU A 72 -2.49 -3.17 -13.01
C LEU A 72 -1.71 -3.43 -14.29
N ASP A 73 -1.78 -2.51 -15.23
CA ASP A 73 -0.98 -2.53 -16.45
C ASP A 73 -0.17 -1.22 -16.53
N LEU A 74 1.17 -1.33 -16.60
CA LEU A 74 2.08 -0.21 -16.79
C LEU A 74 2.64 -0.26 -18.22
N PHE A 75 2.59 0.87 -18.91
CA PHE A 75 3.07 1.03 -20.27
C PHE A 75 4.22 2.04 -20.31
N GLY A 76 5.26 1.74 -21.06
CA GLY A 76 6.35 2.65 -21.33
C GLY A 76 5.97 3.80 -22.27
N PRO A 77 6.92 4.71 -22.55
CA PRO A 77 6.65 5.93 -23.33
C PRO A 77 6.17 5.69 -24.77
N ARG A 78 6.45 4.50 -25.34
CA ARG A 78 6.03 4.11 -26.69
C ARG A 78 4.81 3.20 -26.69
N GLY A 79 4.17 2.99 -25.54
CA GLY A 79 3.02 2.10 -25.39
C GLY A 79 3.37 0.62 -25.21
N GLU A 80 4.66 0.27 -25.14
CA GLU A 80 5.08 -1.09 -24.80
C GLU A 80 4.65 -1.45 -23.39
N THR A 81 4.23 -2.69 -23.18
CA THR A 81 3.92 -3.19 -21.83
C THR A 81 5.21 -3.28 -21.01
N TYR A 82 5.30 -2.47 -19.96
CA TYR A 82 6.40 -2.50 -19.00
C TYR A 82 6.16 -3.57 -17.93
N LEU A 83 4.94 -3.65 -17.42
CA LEU A 83 4.54 -4.58 -16.38
C LEU A 83 3.04 -4.81 -16.42
N SER A 84 2.63 -6.04 -16.16
CA SER A 84 1.23 -6.40 -15.86
C SER A 84 1.18 -7.20 -14.57
N ALA A 85 0.20 -6.91 -13.72
CA ALA A 85 -0.04 -7.64 -12.48
C ALA A 85 -1.55 -7.77 -12.23
N VAL A 86 -1.96 -8.88 -11.64
CA VAL A 86 -3.33 -9.09 -11.16
C VAL A 86 -3.29 -9.38 -9.68
N MET A 87 -4.16 -8.74 -8.93
CA MET A 87 -4.45 -9.06 -7.55
C MET A 87 -5.84 -9.66 -7.43
N ILE A 88 -5.94 -10.81 -6.79
CA ILE A 88 -7.21 -11.41 -6.36
C ILE A 88 -7.12 -11.53 -4.85
N ASP A 89 -7.91 -10.71 -4.16
CA ASP A 89 -7.77 -10.47 -2.73
C ASP A 89 -6.33 -10.02 -2.39
N MET A 90 -5.53 -10.85 -1.76
CA MET A 90 -4.13 -10.57 -1.42
C MET A 90 -3.14 -11.41 -2.22
N ASP A 91 -3.61 -12.19 -3.18
CA ASP A 91 -2.77 -12.96 -4.10
C ASP A 91 -2.34 -12.07 -5.28
N LEU A 92 -1.06 -11.72 -5.31
CA LEU A 92 -0.44 -10.94 -6.38
C LEU A 92 0.17 -11.87 -7.41
N GLN A 93 -0.38 -11.87 -8.62
CA GLN A 93 0.05 -12.66 -9.75
C GLN A 93 0.74 -11.78 -10.79
N MET A 94 1.84 -12.27 -11.35
CA MET A 94 2.62 -11.62 -12.40
C MET A 94 2.97 -12.63 -13.51
N PRO A 95 3.28 -12.17 -14.74
CA PRO A 95 3.72 -13.05 -15.81
C PRO A 95 4.95 -13.86 -15.40
N PRO A 96 5.10 -15.10 -15.90
CA PRO A 96 6.29 -15.90 -15.66
C PRO A 96 7.58 -15.17 -16.05
N GLY A 97 8.61 -15.24 -15.20
CA GLY A 97 9.91 -14.59 -15.44
C GLY A 97 10.03 -13.15 -14.90
N VAL A 98 8.95 -12.58 -14.38
CA VAL A 98 8.96 -11.25 -13.73
C VAL A 98 9.02 -11.46 -12.21
N GLN A 99 10.17 -11.89 -11.69
CA GLN A 99 10.32 -12.20 -10.25
C GLN A 99 10.69 -10.98 -9.39
N ASP A 100 11.38 -9.99 -9.98
CA ASP A 100 11.87 -8.80 -9.27
C ASP A 100 11.12 -7.52 -9.71
N ALA A 101 9.82 -7.65 -9.93
CA ALA A 101 9.03 -6.48 -10.29
C ALA A 101 9.14 -5.38 -9.22
N PRO A 102 9.25 -4.10 -9.62
CA PRO A 102 9.35 -2.96 -8.70
C PRO A 102 8.00 -2.64 -8.04
N LEU A 103 7.16 -3.64 -7.80
CA LEU A 103 5.86 -3.48 -7.18
C LEU A 103 5.92 -3.61 -5.65
N PRO A 104 5.06 -2.89 -4.94
CA PRO A 104 4.84 -3.09 -3.51
C PRO A 104 4.32 -4.51 -3.21
N PRO A 105 4.54 -5.02 -1.98
CA PRO A 105 3.75 -6.14 -1.47
C PRO A 105 2.25 -5.88 -1.57
N ALA A 106 1.43 -6.91 -1.73
CA ALA A 106 0.00 -6.78 -2.05
C ALA A 106 -0.77 -5.77 -1.18
N ALA A 107 -0.57 -5.78 0.16
CA ALA A 107 -1.24 -4.82 1.04
C ALA A 107 -0.86 -3.36 0.75
N LEU A 108 0.42 -3.09 0.43
CA LEU A 108 0.89 -1.76 0.06
C LEU A 108 0.51 -1.40 -1.37
N LEU A 109 0.38 -2.39 -2.27
CA LEU A 109 -0.11 -2.14 -3.62
C LEU A 109 -1.60 -1.74 -3.61
N TRP A 110 -2.43 -2.43 -2.82
CA TRP A 110 -3.80 -1.99 -2.56
C TRP A 110 -3.83 -0.58 -1.97
N ALA A 111 -2.96 -0.31 -1.00
CA ALA A 111 -2.86 1.02 -0.40
C ALA A 111 -2.46 2.08 -1.43
N ALA A 112 -1.56 1.80 -2.37
CA ALA A 112 -1.18 2.73 -3.44
C ALA A 112 -2.36 3.07 -4.38
N LEU A 113 -3.36 2.19 -4.45
CA LEU A 113 -4.62 2.44 -5.15
C LEU A 113 -5.68 3.14 -4.27
N GLY A 114 -5.34 3.51 -3.03
CA GLY A 114 -6.24 4.14 -2.07
C GLY A 114 -7.16 3.16 -1.34
N ILE A 115 -6.95 1.86 -1.50
CA ILE A 115 -7.82 0.82 -0.95
C ILE A 115 -7.11 0.15 0.23
N PHE A 116 -7.77 0.13 1.37
CA PHE A 116 -7.29 -0.61 2.51
C PHE A 116 -7.60 -2.11 2.38
N ARG A 117 -6.61 -2.94 2.68
CA ARG A 117 -6.76 -4.39 2.83
C ARG A 117 -5.89 -4.86 4.01
N PRO A 118 -6.46 -5.61 4.98
CA PRO A 118 -5.69 -6.17 6.08
C PRO A 118 -4.58 -7.09 5.55
N PRO A 119 -3.35 -7.02 6.11
CA PRO A 119 -2.28 -7.92 5.70
C PRO A 119 -2.60 -9.37 6.07
N VAL A 120 -2.34 -10.31 5.16
CA VAL A 120 -2.64 -11.73 5.38
C VAL A 120 -1.85 -12.28 6.57
N GLY A 121 -2.54 -12.95 7.49
CA GLY A 121 -1.96 -13.57 8.66
C GLY A 121 -1.49 -12.62 9.75
N ALA A 122 -1.60 -11.29 9.55
CA ALA A 122 -1.35 -10.32 10.59
C ALA A 122 -2.59 -10.13 11.48
N GLN A 123 -2.36 -9.86 12.75
CA GLN A 123 -3.42 -9.58 13.72
C GLN A 123 -3.52 -8.07 13.95
N LEU A 124 -4.73 -7.55 14.06
CA LEU A 124 -4.96 -6.18 14.49
C LEU A 124 -4.46 -6.03 15.92
N ALA A 125 -3.37 -5.30 16.11
CA ALA A 125 -2.67 -5.17 17.39
C ALA A 125 -3.13 -3.95 18.18
N ALA A 126 -3.45 -2.84 17.48
CA ALA A 126 -3.94 -1.63 18.11
C ALA A 126 -4.80 -0.80 17.15
N THR A 127 -5.66 0.01 17.72
CA THR A 127 -6.45 1.00 16.99
C THR A 127 -6.45 2.33 17.72
N SER A 128 -6.54 3.43 16.96
CA SER A 128 -6.83 4.74 17.55
C SER A 128 -7.74 5.53 16.63
N ARG A 129 -8.59 6.39 17.26
CA ARG A 129 -9.40 7.38 16.55
C ARG A 129 -9.34 8.69 17.32
N ASP A 130 -9.01 9.75 16.60
CA ASP A 130 -9.04 11.12 17.13
C ASP A 130 -9.71 12.01 16.09
N GLY A 131 -10.95 12.38 16.36
CA GLY A 131 -11.79 13.13 15.43
C GLY A 131 -11.94 12.41 14.08
N ALA A 132 -11.47 13.06 13.02
CA ALA A 132 -11.50 12.54 11.66
C ALA A 132 -10.34 11.60 11.31
N THR A 133 -9.32 11.51 12.16
CA THR A 133 -8.15 10.66 11.98
C THR A 133 -8.35 9.30 12.62
N MET A 134 -7.98 8.23 11.94
CA MET A 134 -8.00 6.86 12.43
C MET A 134 -6.68 6.16 12.08
N GLN A 135 -6.19 5.31 12.97
CA GLN A 135 -5.04 4.47 12.73
C GLN A 135 -5.35 3.01 13.08
N LEU A 136 -4.89 2.11 12.24
CA LEU A 136 -4.93 0.67 12.44
C LEU A 136 -3.51 0.13 12.39
N ASP A 137 -3.10 -0.57 13.45
CA ASP A 137 -1.78 -1.21 13.55
C ASP A 137 -1.94 -2.72 13.58
N TYR A 138 -1.19 -3.41 12.71
CA TYR A 138 -1.16 -4.87 12.62
C TYR A 138 0.23 -5.39 12.95
N ALA A 139 0.26 -6.62 13.46
CA ALA A 139 1.50 -7.33 13.76
C ALA A 139 1.42 -8.78 13.29
N ARG A 140 2.54 -9.28 12.75
CA ARG A 140 2.78 -10.69 12.43
C ARG A 140 4.26 -10.97 12.62
N ASP A 141 4.60 -11.84 13.57
CA ASP A 141 5.98 -12.13 13.92
C ASP A 141 6.81 -10.85 14.14
N ASP A 142 7.85 -10.63 13.34
CA ASP A 142 8.71 -9.46 13.36
C ASP A 142 8.21 -8.33 12.43
N GLU A 143 7.08 -8.49 11.80
CA GLU A 143 6.50 -7.52 10.88
C GLU A 143 5.46 -6.65 11.56
N ARG A 144 5.42 -5.40 11.18
CA ARG A 144 4.42 -4.42 11.62
C ARG A 144 3.88 -3.65 10.42
N TRP A 145 2.60 -3.32 10.50
CA TRP A 145 1.88 -2.58 9.50
C TRP A 145 1.10 -1.47 10.17
N THR A 146 1.18 -0.27 9.62
CA THR A 146 0.41 0.89 10.12
C THR A 146 -0.36 1.48 8.95
N PHE A 147 -1.66 1.67 9.13
CA PHE A 147 -2.53 2.36 8.18
C PHE A 147 -3.16 3.56 8.84
N ARG A 148 -3.05 4.74 8.21
CA ARG A 148 -3.64 5.98 8.71
C ARG A 148 -4.66 6.51 7.74
N PHE A 149 -5.79 6.92 8.29
CA PHE A 149 -6.93 7.43 7.55
C PHE A 149 -7.26 8.85 8.03
N GLU A 150 -7.73 9.67 7.12
CA GLU A 150 -8.25 11.00 7.39
C GLU A 150 -9.58 11.17 6.66
N GLU A 151 -10.64 11.52 7.37
CA GLU A 151 -12.01 11.63 6.83
C GLU A 151 -12.45 10.37 6.06
N GLY A 152 -12.08 9.19 6.54
CA GLY A 152 -12.39 7.91 5.93
C GLY A 152 -11.51 7.53 4.72
N ALA A 153 -10.66 8.43 4.21
CA ALA A 153 -9.72 8.13 3.14
C ALA A 153 -8.39 7.63 3.71
N LEU A 154 -7.81 6.61 3.11
CA LEU A 154 -6.44 6.16 3.41
C LEU A 154 -5.46 7.27 2.99
N ARG A 155 -4.53 7.62 3.90
CA ARG A 155 -3.49 8.65 3.67
C ARG A 155 -2.08 8.10 3.75
N TYR A 156 -1.91 7.05 4.50
CA TYR A 156 -0.59 6.48 4.75
C TYR A 156 -0.70 4.99 5.02
N ALA A 157 0.24 4.23 4.47
CA ALA A 157 0.47 2.85 4.83
C ALA A 157 1.97 2.61 5.00
N GLU A 158 2.33 1.84 6.01
CA GLU A 158 3.71 1.49 6.32
C GLU A 158 3.81 -0.01 6.61
N TRP A 159 4.86 -0.61 6.14
CA TRP A 159 5.33 -1.91 6.55
C TRP A 159 6.75 -1.79 7.08
N VAL A 160 6.98 -2.36 8.25
CA VAL A 160 8.29 -2.53 8.85
C VAL A 160 8.51 -4.02 9.03
N GLY A 161 9.48 -4.55 8.34
CA GLY A 161 9.84 -5.96 8.37
C GLY A 161 11.10 -6.23 9.20
N PRO A 162 11.60 -7.46 9.13
CA PRO A 162 12.85 -7.86 9.80
C PRO A 162 14.00 -6.94 9.39
N ARG A 163 14.96 -6.72 10.32
CA ARG A 163 16.16 -5.90 10.12
C ARG A 163 15.86 -4.45 9.71
N ASP A 164 14.80 -3.87 10.27
CA ASP A 164 14.36 -2.49 10.02
C ASP A 164 14.06 -2.19 8.53
N GLY A 165 13.75 -3.22 7.75
CA GLY A 165 13.27 -3.05 6.38
C GLY A 165 11.98 -2.24 6.42
N LYS A 166 11.98 -1.06 5.77
CA LYS A 166 10.85 -0.15 5.78
C LYS A 166 10.32 0.10 4.37
N ARG A 167 8.99 0.02 4.20
CA ARG A 167 8.29 0.41 2.99
C ARG A 167 7.10 1.27 3.33
N THR A 168 6.84 2.30 2.54
CA THR A 168 5.76 3.24 2.80
C THR A 168 4.97 3.55 1.55
N VAL A 169 3.70 3.87 1.74
CA VAL A 169 2.82 4.49 0.74
C VAL A 169 2.27 5.77 1.34
N GLU A 170 2.48 6.88 0.67
CA GLU A 170 1.91 8.19 1.00
C GLU A 170 0.89 8.55 -0.08
N LEU A 171 -0.29 8.99 0.35
CA LEU A 171 -1.40 9.31 -0.51
C LEU A 171 -1.79 10.77 -0.32
N ASP A 172 -1.94 11.51 -1.43
CA ASP A 172 -2.30 12.93 -1.38
C ASP A 172 -3.41 13.26 -2.38
N GLY A 173 -4.13 14.33 -2.04
CA GLY A 173 -5.26 14.82 -2.79
C GLY A 173 -6.47 13.88 -2.71
N ARG A 174 -7.57 14.33 -3.30
CA ARG A 174 -8.81 13.56 -3.44
C ARG A 174 -9.32 13.71 -4.86
N ALA A 175 -9.48 12.62 -5.54
CA ALA A 175 -10.14 12.52 -6.83
C ALA A 175 -11.59 12.06 -6.66
N GLU A 176 -12.25 11.74 -7.75
CA GLU A 176 -13.57 11.15 -7.75
C GLU A 176 -13.61 9.85 -6.95
N GLN A 177 -14.74 9.52 -6.37
CA GLN A 177 -14.99 8.34 -5.53
C GLN A 177 -14.05 8.21 -4.30
N GLY A 178 -13.43 9.31 -3.86
CA GLY A 178 -12.56 9.31 -2.68
C GLY A 178 -11.17 8.73 -2.92
N LEU A 179 -10.83 8.36 -4.17
CA LEU A 179 -9.53 7.85 -4.55
C LEU A 179 -8.43 8.92 -4.41
N PRO A 180 -7.18 8.54 -4.16
CA PRO A 180 -6.08 9.50 -4.07
C PRO A 180 -5.74 10.07 -5.46
N ARG A 181 -5.36 11.35 -5.51
CA ARG A 181 -4.83 11.95 -6.74
C ARG A 181 -3.40 11.53 -7.00
N THR A 182 -2.61 11.35 -5.96
CA THR A 182 -1.25 10.84 -6.05
C THR A 182 -1.00 9.77 -5.01
N ALA A 183 -0.19 8.77 -5.37
CA ALA A 183 0.34 7.77 -4.48
C ALA A 183 1.85 7.69 -4.67
N LEU A 184 2.60 7.65 -3.58
CA LEU A 184 4.06 7.53 -3.58
C LEU A 184 4.46 6.34 -2.71
N TYR A 185 4.83 5.25 -3.35
CA TYR A 185 5.47 4.12 -2.71
C TYR A 185 6.97 4.35 -2.60
N ARG A 186 7.56 3.99 -1.44
CA ARG A 186 9.01 3.96 -1.23
C ARG A 186 9.42 2.62 -0.61
N ASP A 187 10.43 2.03 -1.20
CA ASP A 187 11.18 0.88 -0.65
C ASP A 187 12.55 1.40 -0.20
N TRP A 188 12.69 1.67 1.09
CA TRP A 188 13.91 2.27 1.63
C TRP A 188 15.15 1.38 1.49
N PRO A 189 15.07 0.06 1.79
CA PRO A 189 16.18 -0.85 1.58
C PRO A 189 16.65 -0.95 0.12
N ALA A 190 15.73 -0.87 -0.83
CA ALA A 190 16.04 -0.97 -2.26
C ALA A 190 16.36 0.37 -2.91
N PHE A 191 16.28 1.49 -2.18
CA PHE A 191 16.40 2.86 -2.73
C PHE A 191 15.50 3.06 -3.95
N ARG A 192 14.27 2.58 -3.85
CA ARG A 192 13.29 2.61 -4.93
C ARG A 192 12.07 3.43 -4.56
N SER A 193 11.55 4.19 -5.53
CA SER A 193 10.25 4.84 -5.38
C SER A 193 9.40 4.69 -6.63
N LEU A 194 8.10 4.48 -6.45
CA LEU A 194 7.09 4.45 -7.51
C LEU A 194 6.02 5.48 -7.19
N LYS A 195 5.90 6.48 -8.05
CA LYS A 195 4.85 7.50 -7.97
C LYS A 195 3.78 7.23 -9.01
N LEU A 196 2.53 7.21 -8.57
CA LEU A 196 1.35 7.17 -9.42
C LEU A 196 0.65 8.53 -9.34
N THR A 197 0.23 9.08 -10.48
CA THR A 197 -0.54 10.32 -10.57
C THR A 197 -1.81 10.04 -11.36
N LEU A 198 -2.94 10.01 -10.68
CA LEU A 198 -4.24 9.72 -11.25
C LEU A 198 -4.66 10.83 -12.21
N GLU A 199 -5.05 10.45 -13.41
CA GLU A 199 -5.49 11.36 -14.48
C GLU A 199 -6.99 11.24 -14.74
N GLN A 200 -7.53 10.01 -14.78
CA GLN A 200 -8.94 9.75 -15.08
C GLN A 200 -9.48 8.58 -14.25
N VAL A 201 -10.78 8.64 -13.96
CA VAL A 201 -11.55 7.58 -13.31
C VAL A 201 -12.79 7.32 -14.19
N HIS A 202 -12.97 6.05 -14.57
CA HIS A 202 -14.12 5.63 -15.37
C HIS A 202 -14.90 4.56 -14.64
N GLU A 203 -16.16 4.83 -14.30
CA GLU A 203 -17.07 3.79 -13.80
C GLU A 203 -17.50 2.86 -14.95
N THR A 204 -17.67 1.58 -14.62
CA THR A 204 -18.15 0.56 -15.55
C THR A 204 -19.08 -0.42 -14.83
N ASP A 205 -19.84 -1.18 -15.59
CA ASP A 205 -20.72 -2.22 -15.03
C ASP A 205 -19.96 -3.51 -14.69
N GLY A 206 -18.70 -3.64 -15.13
CA GLY A 206 -17.85 -4.80 -14.87
C GLY A 206 -16.79 -4.97 -15.94
N PHE A 207 -15.97 -6.00 -15.77
CA PHE A 207 -14.91 -6.37 -16.68
C PHE A 207 -15.06 -7.80 -17.17
N PRO A 208 -14.61 -8.13 -18.40
CA PRO A 208 -14.58 -9.52 -18.88
C PRO A 208 -13.75 -10.42 -17.97
N ALA A 209 -14.19 -11.66 -17.78
CA ALA A 209 -13.55 -12.58 -16.84
C ALA A 209 -12.10 -12.93 -17.20
N ASP A 210 -11.73 -12.88 -18.46
CA ASP A 210 -10.41 -13.23 -18.98
C ASP A 210 -9.34 -12.20 -18.63
N ILE A 211 -9.71 -10.95 -18.32
CA ILE A 211 -8.72 -9.94 -17.91
C ILE A 211 -8.04 -10.29 -16.58
N TRP A 212 -8.68 -11.12 -15.75
CA TRP A 212 -8.14 -11.55 -14.45
C TRP A 212 -7.14 -12.72 -14.57
N ALA A 213 -6.90 -13.23 -15.77
CA ALA A 213 -5.88 -14.24 -16.01
C ALA A 213 -4.58 -13.59 -16.47
N ILE A 214 -3.45 -13.93 -15.83
CA ILE A 214 -2.11 -13.51 -16.26
C ILE A 214 -1.46 -14.63 -17.05
N GLY A 215 -1.02 -14.30 -18.25
CA GLY A 215 -0.09 -15.12 -19.04
C GLY A 215 -0.67 -16.44 -19.53
N ARG A 216 -1.67 -16.37 -20.39
CA ARG A 216 -1.88 -17.42 -21.40
C ARG A 216 -1.36 -16.98 -22.73
#